data_19751d920c94e9b76d57bae5466d6b74
#
_entry.id   19751d920c94e9b76d57bae5466d6b74
#
_cell.length_a   1.000
_cell.length_b   1.000
_cell.length_c   1.000
_cell.angle_alpha   90.00
_cell.angle_beta   90.00
_cell.angle_gamma   90.00
#
_symmetry.space_group_name_H-M   'P 1'
#
loop_
_entity.id
_entity.type
_entity.pdbx_description
1 polymer ?
#
loop_
_entity_poly.entity_id
_entity_poly.type
_entity_poly.pdbx_seq_one_letter_code
_entity_poly.pdbx_strand_id
1 'polypeptide(L)'
;KKLNIKNIKIITGGKTRAESAYNALRSIKKNNFKNVIIHDAARPNFSLKLLKKLMDGLKTNDCVIPAIQTADSVKQKISNIVTNLKRENIYLIQTPQAFNYKKLYSLQNNKSTEVTDDANLFVRAGKKIKIIKGETTNNKITVNTDIKFNNLIKFGLGFDVHRLVPNKKLYLGGIKIPSPIGTLGHSDGDPVLHAVTDAILGACS
;
A
#
# COMPACT_ATOMS: atom_id res chain seq x y z
N LYS A 1 15.82 5.26 -9.72
CA LYS A 1 16.47 5.80 -8.50
C LYS A 1 16.60 4.65 -7.50
N LYS A 2 17.85 4.30 -7.11
CA LYS A 2 18.09 3.35 -6.01
C LYS A 2 17.60 4.02 -4.72
N LEU A 3 16.58 3.45 -4.10
CA LEU A 3 16.16 3.83 -2.74
C LEU A 3 17.30 3.48 -1.78
N ASN A 4 18.01 4.51 -1.30
CA ASN A 4 19.09 4.34 -0.33
C ASN A 4 18.48 4.27 1.10
N ILE A 5 17.74 3.19 1.37
CA ILE A 5 17.14 2.95 2.69
C ILE A 5 18.13 2.09 3.47
N LYS A 6 18.64 2.62 4.56
CA LYS A 6 19.49 1.87 5.52
C LYS A 6 18.69 0.67 6.06
N ASN A 7 19.34 -0.51 6.15
CA ASN A 7 18.79 -1.76 6.70
C ASN A 7 17.80 -2.55 5.83
N ILE A 8 17.81 -2.36 4.50
CA ILE A 8 17.12 -3.26 3.59
C ILE A 8 18.04 -4.42 3.17
N LYS A 9 17.52 -5.64 3.30
CA LYS A 9 18.14 -6.85 2.75
C LYS A 9 17.30 -7.34 1.57
N ILE A 10 17.90 -7.41 0.41
CA ILE A 10 17.30 -7.98 -0.80
C ILE A 10 17.72 -9.45 -0.86
N ILE A 11 16.75 -10.33 -1.09
CA ILE A 11 16.97 -11.77 -1.25
C ILE A 11 16.30 -12.27 -2.53
N THR A 12 16.83 -13.33 -3.09
CA THR A 12 16.21 -14.00 -4.24
C THR A 12 14.95 -14.73 -3.78
N GLY A 13 13.83 -14.50 -4.46
CA GLY A 13 12.59 -15.23 -4.24
C GLY A 13 12.70 -16.69 -4.68
N GLY A 14 11.65 -17.46 -4.42
CA GLY A 14 11.48 -18.82 -4.89
C GLY A 14 10.54 -18.91 -6.10
N LYS A 15 10.27 -20.13 -6.55
CA LYS A 15 9.31 -20.41 -7.64
C LYS A 15 7.86 -20.09 -7.27
N THR A 16 7.56 -20.07 -5.96
CA THR A 16 6.23 -19.78 -5.42
C THR A 16 6.31 -18.65 -4.40
N ARG A 17 5.13 -18.06 -4.06
CA ARG A 17 5.01 -17.10 -2.97
C ARG A 17 5.47 -17.69 -1.63
N ALA A 18 5.06 -18.93 -1.35
CA ALA A 18 5.43 -19.64 -0.12
C ALA A 18 6.95 -19.84 -0.01
N GLU A 19 7.59 -20.24 -1.10
CA GLU A 19 9.05 -20.41 -1.16
C GLU A 19 9.78 -19.06 -0.96
N SER A 20 9.28 -17.99 -1.56
CA SER A 20 9.83 -16.65 -1.38
C SER A 20 9.74 -16.19 0.07
N ALA A 21 8.59 -16.40 0.73
CA ALA A 21 8.40 -16.11 2.14
C ALA A 21 9.33 -16.95 3.04
N TYR A 22 9.50 -18.23 2.72
CA TYR A 22 10.43 -19.10 3.44
C TYR A 22 11.88 -18.63 3.32
N ASN A 23 12.34 -18.31 2.11
CA ASN A 23 13.68 -17.78 1.87
C ASN A 23 13.92 -16.50 2.68
N ALA A 24 12.92 -15.60 2.73
CA ALA A 24 12.98 -14.39 3.53
C ALA A 24 13.15 -14.71 5.02
N LEU A 25 12.28 -15.56 5.58
CA LEU A 25 12.33 -15.95 6.98
C LEU A 25 13.66 -16.64 7.34
N ARG A 26 14.15 -17.54 6.48
CA ARG A 26 15.43 -18.20 6.67
C ARG A 26 16.59 -17.21 6.70
N SER A 27 16.53 -16.16 5.87
CA SER A 27 17.61 -15.15 5.78
C SER A 27 17.78 -14.33 7.05
N ILE A 28 16.73 -14.24 7.90
CA ILE A 28 16.74 -13.48 9.16
C ILE A 28 16.82 -14.36 10.41
N LYS A 29 16.97 -15.67 10.25
CA LYS A 29 16.99 -16.65 11.36
C LYS A 29 17.98 -16.29 12.47
N LYS A 30 19.15 -15.78 12.12
CA LYS A 30 20.22 -15.42 13.07
C LYS A 30 19.90 -14.20 13.92
N ASN A 31 18.92 -13.37 13.53
CA ASN A 31 18.63 -12.08 14.17
C ASN A 31 17.75 -12.20 15.42
N ASN A 32 17.29 -13.40 15.77
CA ASN A 32 16.46 -13.70 16.94
C ASN A 32 15.23 -12.80 17.11
N PHE A 33 14.58 -12.42 16.01
CA PHE A 33 13.35 -11.63 16.04
C PHE A 33 12.22 -12.39 16.75
N LYS A 34 11.47 -11.69 17.59
CA LYS A 34 10.28 -12.24 18.25
C LYS A 34 9.10 -12.35 17.28
N ASN A 35 8.89 -11.31 16.48
CA ASN A 35 7.75 -11.18 15.60
C ASN A 35 8.22 -10.89 14.16
N VAL A 36 7.39 -11.26 13.20
CA VAL A 36 7.57 -10.96 11.77
C VAL A 36 6.24 -10.51 11.17
N ILE A 37 6.33 -9.58 10.23
CA ILE A 37 5.18 -9.13 9.44
C ILE A 37 5.49 -9.46 7.99
N ILE A 38 4.55 -10.11 7.32
CA ILE A 38 4.62 -10.43 5.89
C ILE A 38 3.60 -9.58 5.16
N HIS A 39 4.03 -8.94 4.08
CA HIS A 39 3.20 -8.02 3.33
C HIS A 39 3.37 -8.18 1.82
N ASP A 40 2.25 -8.13 1.09
CA ASP A 40 2.24 -8.13 -0.36
C ASP A 40 2.57 -6.73 -0.89
N ALA A 41 3.62 -6.59 -1.70
CA ALA A 41 3.97 -5.31 -2.34
C ALA A 41 2.82 -4.73 -3.19
N ALA A 42 1.89 -5.58 -3.64
CA ALA A 42 0.70 -5.18 -4.37
C ALA A 42 -0.38 -4.49 -3.50
N ARG A 43 -0.14 -4.24 -2.22
CA ARG A 43 -1.05 -3.51 -1.31
C ARG A 43 -0.38 -2.27 -0.72
N PRO A 44 -0.23 -1.18 -1.48
CA PRO A 44 0.52 -0.02 -1.02
C PRO A 44 -0.18 0.82 0.07
N ASN A 45 -1.49 0.63 0.28
CA ASN A 45 -2.34 1.58 1.01
C ASN A 45 -2.76 1.10 2.42
N PHE A 46 -1.96 0.30 3.11
CA PHE A 46 -2.24 -0.02 4.51
C PHE A 46 -1.85 1.13 5.45
N SER A 47 -2.62 1.33 6.51
CA SER A 47 -2.37 2.41 7.47
C SER A 47 -1.42 2.00 8.61
N LEU A 48 -0.75 2.98 9.21
CA LEU A 48 0.00 2.77 10.45
C LEU A 48 -0.90 2.29 11.61
N LYS A 49 -2.19 2.67 11.60
CA LYS A 49 -3.17 2.22 12.57
C LYS A 49 -3.41 0.71 12.47
N LEU A 50 -3.49 0.17 11.23
CA LEU A 50 -3.60 -1.27 11.02
C LEU A 50 -2.37 -2.01 11.53
N LEU A 51 -1.18 -1.50 11.22
CA LEU A 51 0.09 -2.06 11.68
C LEU A 51 0.15 -2.13 13.21
N LYS A 52 -0.27 -1.05 13.89
CA LYS A 52 -0.32 -1.00 15.36
C LYS A 52 -1.27 -2.05 15.94
N LYS A 53 -2.47 -2.19 15.38
CA LYS A 53 -3.43 -3.23 15.79
C LYS A 53 -2.88 -4.66 15.62
N LEU A 54 -2.15 -4.93 14.54
CA LEU A 54 -1.48 -6.21 14.32
C LEU A 54 -0.44 -6.50 15.41
N MET A 55 0.40 -5.52 15.71
CA MET A 55 1.42 -5.64 16.75
C MET A 55 0.82 -5.83 18.13
N ASP A 56 -0.25 -5.10 18.45
CA ASP A 56 -0.98 -5.28 19.71
C ASP A 56 -1.61 -6.67 19.81
N GLY A 57 -2.18 -7.17 18.73
CA GLY A 57 -2.74 -8.52 18.66
C GLY A 57 -1.70 -9.62 18.93
N LEU A 58 -0.44 -9.43 18.50
CA LEU A 58 0.66 -10.37 18.75
C LEU A 58 1.11 -10.45 20.22
N LYS A 59 0.67 -9.54 21.09
CA LYS A 59 0.97 -9.62 22.52
C LYS A 59 0.37 -10.88 23.17
N THR A 60 -0.76 -11.36 22.63
CA THR A 60 -1.53 -12.48 23.16
C THR A 60 -1.81 -13.60 22.14
N ASN A 61 -1.42 -13.43 20.88
CA ASN A 61 -1.67 -14.39 19.82
C ASN A 61 -0.40 -14.66 19.01
N ASP A 62 -0.27 -15.84 18.44
CA ASP A 62 0.87 -16.23 17.59
C ASP A 62 0.67 -15.84 16.12
N CYS A 63 -0.59 -15.60 15.69
CA CYS A 63 -0.97 -15.23 14.34
C CYS A 63 -2.11 -14.20 14.39
N VAL A 64 -1.90 -13.07 13.74
CA VAL A 64 -2.90 -11.99 13.64
C VAL A 64 -2.99 -11.53 12.19
N ILE A 65 -4.20 -11.54 11.64
CA ILE A 65 -4.46 -11.18 10.25
C ILE A 65 -5.60 -10.19 10.12
N PRO A 66 -5.51 -9.24 9.19
CA PRO A 66 -6.61 -8.34 8.91
C PRO A 66 -7.55 -8.97 7.88
N ALA A 67 -8.83 -8.74 8.05
CA ALA A 67 -9.84 -9.17 7.11
C ALA A 67 -10.98 -8.17 7.00
N ILE A 68 -11.63 -8.15 5.84
CA ILE A 68 -12.89 -7.44 5.61
C ILE A 68 -13.97 -8.47 5.24
N GLN A 69 -15.21 -8.18 5.60
CA GLN A 69 -16.35 -8.95 5.13
C GLN A 69 -16.81 -8.40 3.78
N THR A 70 -17.32 -9.28 2.93
CA THR A 70 -17.95 -8.83 1.68
C THR A 70 -19.35 -8.31 1.92
N ALA A 71 -19.71 -7.23 1.23
CA ALA A 71 -21.08 -6.73 1.20
C ALA A 71 -21.95 -7.53 0.22
N ASP A 72 -21.33 -8.14 -0.77
CA ASP A 72 -22.02 -8.85 -1.85
C ASP A 72 -22.48 -10.25 -1.44
N SER A 73 -23.48 -10.76 -2.16
CA SER A 73 -23.91 -12.15 -2.05
C SER A 73 -22.83 -13.08 -2.61
N VAL A 74 -22.42 -14.07 -1.82
CA VAL A 74 -21.37 -15.00 -2.19
C VAL A 74 -21.97 -16.36 -2.57
N LYS A 75 -21.56 -16.85 -3.74
CA LYS A 75 -21.96 -18.17 -4.24
C LYS A 75 -20.71 -19.02 -4.47
N GLN A 76 -20.81 -20.28 -4.09
CA GLN A 76 -19.81 -21.28 -4.45
C GLN A 76 -20.31 -22.07 -5.66
N LYS A 77 -19.46 -22.22 -6.68
CA LYS A 77 -19.74 -23.09 -7.82
C LYS A 77 -18.76 -24.28 -7.79
N ILE A 78 -19.30 -25.48 -7.70
CA ILE A 78 -18.54 -26.72 -7.82
C ILE A 78 -19.15 -27.48 -8.99
N SER A 79 -18.36 -27.68 -10.04
CA SER A 79 -18.84 -28.19 -11.35
C SER A 79 -20.01 -27.35 -11.86
N ASN A 80 -21.21 -27.89 -11.97
CA ASN A 80 -22.42 -27.20 -12.42
C ASN A 80 -23.39 -26.83 -11.27
N ILE A 81 -23.04 -27.13 -10.02
CA ILE A 81 -23.87 -26.83 -8.87
C ILE A 81 -23.46 -25.50 -8.28
N VAL A 82 -24.43 -24.60 -8.06
CA VAL A 82 -24.24 -23.31 -7.44
C VAL A 82 -24.97 -23.31 -6.09
N THR A 83 -24.22 -23.05 -5.02
CA THR A 83 -24.76 -22.96 -3.65
C THR A 83 -24.52 -21.57 -3.06
N ASN A 84 -25.42 -21.13 -2.18
CA ASN A 84 -25.25 -19.88 -1.45
C ASN A 84 -24.34 -20.10 -0.24
N LEU A 85 -23.38 -19.19 -0.06
CA LEU A 85 -22.61 -19.12 1.18
C LEU A 85 -23.15 -18.00 2.08
N LYS A 86 -23.19 -18.25 3.38
CA LYS A 86 -23.52 -17.22 4.37
C LYS A 86 -22.39 -16.20 4.42
N ARG A 87 -22.60 -15.01 3.86
CA ARG A 87 -21.58 -13.96 3.73
C ARG A 87 -21.01 -13.52 5.09
N GLU A 88 -21.80 -13.67 6.17
CA GLU A 88 -21.37 -13.35 7.55
C GLU A 88 -20.17 -14.19 8.00
N ASN A 89 -19.99 -15.38 7.39
CA ASN A 89 -18.88 -16.29 7.66
C ASN A 89 -17.73 -16.17 6.65
N ILE A 90 -17.84 -15.27 5.65
CA ILE A 90 -16.84 -15.10 4.60
C ILE A 90 -15.96 -13.89 4.92
N TYR A 91 -14.67 -14.14 4.98
CA TYR A 91 -13.65 -13.13 5.24
C TYR A 91 -12.69 -13.02 4.09
N LEU A 92 -12.53 -11.82 3.55
CA LEU A 92 -11.52 -11.49 2.56
C LEU A 92 -10.25 -11.09 3.29
N ILE A 93 -9.28 -11.98 3.27
CA ILE A 93 -8.03 -11.82 4.03
C ILE A 93 -7.11 -10.84 3.32
N GLN A 94 -6.51 -9.95 4.11
CA GLN A 94 -5.56 -8.95 3.62
C GLN A 94 -4.17 -9.20 4.20
N THR A 95 -3.19 -8.49 3.68
CA THR A 95 -1.87 -8.28 4.27
C THR A 95 -1.71 -6.78 4.61
N PRO A 96 -0.87 -6.38 5.58
CA PRO A 96 0.14 -7.17 6.31
C PRO A 96 -0.45 -8.22 7.26
N GLN A 97 0.20 -9.38 7.35
CA GLN A 97 -0.11 -10.43 8.33
C GLN A 97 1.04 -10.51 9.34
N ALA A 98 0.71 -10.63 10.61
CA ALA A 98 1.67 -10.58 11.70
C ALA A 98 1.75 -11.92 12.44
N PHE A 99 2.97 -12.37 12.74
CA PHE A 99 3.22 -13.70 13.30
C PHE A 99 4.30 -13.67 14.38
N ASN A 100 4.19 -14.59 15.34
CA ASN A 100 5.33 -15.01 16.11
C ASN A 100 6.33 -15.71 15.18
N TYR A 101 7.56 -15.18 15.10
CA TYR A 101 8.55 -15.66 14.14
C TYR A 101 8.85 -17.16 14.29
N LYS A 102 9.14 -17.61 15.53
CA LYS A 102 9.51 -19.01 15.79
C LYS A 102 8.38 -19.98 15.44
N LYS A 103 7.14 -19.59 15.75
CA LYS A 103 5.94 -20.39 15.44
C LYS A 103 5.72 -20.50 13.93
N LEU A 104 5.76 -19.37 13.21
CA LEU A 104 5.63 -19.39 11.76
C LEU A 104 6.74 -20.22 11.11
N TYR A 105 7.99 -19.99 11.51
CA TYR A 105 9.14 -20.69 10.94
C TYR A 105 9.04 -22.20 11.14
N SER A 106 8.57 -22.68 12.31
CA SER A 106 8.39 -24.12 12.59
C SER A 106 7.28 -24.78 11.77
N LEU A 107 6.31 -24.00 11.29
CA LEU A 107 5.22 -24.50 10.44
C LEU A 107 5.58 -24.52 8.96
N GLN A 108 6.64 -23.84 8.55
CA GLN A 108 7.11 -23.85 7.17
C GLN A 108 7.92 -25.12 6.87
N ASN A 109 7.22 -26.15 6.44
CA ASN A 109 7.88 -27.33 5.87
C ASN A 109 8.18 -27.08 4.39
N ASN A 110 9.37 -27.48 3.93
CA ASN A 110 9.90 -27.27 2.57
C ASN A 110 9.04 -27.82 1.41
N LYS A 111 7.87 -28.40 1.68
CA LYS A 111 7.09 -29.15 0.70
C LYS A 111 5.65 -28.62 0.47
N SER A 112 5.21 -27.54 1.09
CA SER A 112 3.83 -27.08 0.89
C SER A 112 3.75 -26.16 -0.33
N THR A 113 3.37 -26.73 -1.46
CA THR A 113 3.31 -26.05 -2.76
C THR A 113 2.08 -25.18 -2.98
N GLU A 114 1.04 -25.28 -2.14
CA GLU A 114 -0.22 -24.54 -2.32
C GLU A 114 -0.65 -23.82 -1.02
N VAL A 115 0.01 -22.71 -0.73
CA VAL A 115 -0.38 -21.83 0.36
C VAL A 115 -0.78 -20.48 -0.23
N THR A 116 -2.06 -20.15 -0.13
CA THR A 116 -2.61 -18.88 -0.63
C THR A 116 -2.09 -17.69 0.15
N ASP A 117 -1.88 -17.88 1.47
CA ASP A 117 -1.28 -16.91 2.38
C ASP A 117 -0.53 -17.62 3.53
N ASP A 118 0.27 -16.87 4.31
CA ASP A 118 1.10 -17.45 5.36
C ASP A 118 0.28 -17.90 6.57
N ALA A 119 -0.88 -17.30 6.83
CA ALA A 119 -1.79 -17.70 7.89
C ALA A 119 -2.38 -19.10 7.64
N ASN A 120 -2.46 -19.56 6.39
CA ASN A 120 -2.94 -20.90 6.05
C ASN A 120 -2.07 -22.00 6.71
N LEU A 121 -0.80 -21.74 6.98
CA LEU A 121 0.05 -22.68 7.74
C LEU A 121 -0.49 -22.93 9.16
N PHE A 122 -1.02 -21.88 9.80
CA PHE A 122 -1.66 -21.99 11.11
C PHE A 122 -3.00 -22.72 11.01
N VAL A 123 -3.81 -22.47 9.98
CA VAL A 123 -5.07 -23.20 9.73
C VAL A 123 -4.81 -24.69 9.59
N ARG A 124 -3.87 -25.08 8.71
CA ARG A 124 -3.50 -26.48 8.47
C ARG A 124 -2.95 -27.19 9.71
N ALA A 125 -2.30 -26.43 10.59
CA ALA A 125 -1.77 -26.95 11.85
C ALA A 125 -2.80 -26.93 12.99
N GLY A 126 -4.06 -26.61 12.75
CA GLY A 126 -5.12 -26.52 13.76
C GLY A 126 -4.87 -25.45 14.82
N LYS A 127 -4.05 -24.42 14.51
CA LYS A 127 -3.68 -23.36 15.45
C LYS A 127 -4.63 -22.17 15.34
N LYS A 128 -4.85 -21.49 16.45
CA LYS A 128 -5.71 -20.29 16.51
C LYS A 128 -5.13 -19.14 15.69
N ILE A 129 -6.01 -18.46 14.97
CA ILE A 129 -5.73 -17.22 14.24
C ILE A 129 -6.60 -16.12 14.82
N LYS A 130 -6.01 -14.98 15.13
CA LYS A 130 -6.75 -13.78 15.51
C LYS A 130 -7.06 -12.97 14.25
N ILE A 131 -8.33 -12.87 13.90
CA ILE A 131 -8.78 -11.96 12.84
C ILE A 131 -9.07 -10.60 13.46
N ILE A 132 -8.57 -9.53 12.84
CA ILE A 132 -8.88 -8.14 13.16
C ILE A 132 -9.54 -7.46 11.97
N LYS A 133 -10.28 -6.38 12.24
CA LYS A 133 -10.92 -5.59 11.18
C LYS A 133 -9.84 -4.98 10.28
N GLY A 134 -9.86 -5.32 9.00
CA GLY A 134 -9.02 -4.78 7.93
C GLY A 134 -9.51 -3.41 7.45
N GLU A 135 -8.97 -2.96 6.32
CA GLU A 135 -9.24 -1.65 5.74
C GLU A 135 -9.68 -1.79 4.29
N THR A 136 -10.79 -1.15 3.92
CA THR A 136 -11.31 -1.17 2.55
C THR A 136 -10.36 -0.47 1.57
N THR A 137 -9.59 0.52 2.05
CA THR A 137 -8.55 1.22 1.27
C THR A 137 -7.32 0.37 1.00
N ASN A 138 -7.11 -0.71 1.77
CA ASN A 138 -5.97 -1.63 1.62
C ASN A 138 -6.23 -2.66 0.50
N ASN A 139 -6.59 -2.17 -0.67
CA ASN A 139 -6.88 -3.00 -1.84
C ASN A 139 -5.61 -3.62 -2.41
N LYS A 140 -5.76 -4.80 -3.00
CA LYS A 140 -4.69 -5.47 -3.74
C LYS A 140 -4.76 -5.03 -5.20
N ILE A 141 -3.67 -4.49 -5.71
CA ILE A 141 -3.52 -4.17 -7.13
C ILE A 141 -3.27 -5.48 -7.87
N THR A 142 -4.24 -5.92 -8.65
CA THR A 142 -4.20 -7.18 -9.40
C THR A 142 -4.35 -6.99 -10.91
N VAL A 143 -5.05 -5.93 -11.31
CA VAL A 143 -5.32 -5.56 -12.70
C VAL A 143 -5.03 -4.08 -12.94
N ASN A 144 -4.82 -3.69 -14.19
CA ASN A 144 -4.48 -2.31 -14.54
C ASN A 144 -5.52 -1.29 -14.09
N THR A 145 -6.79 -1.66 -14.00
CA THR A 145 -7.84 -0.78 -13.50
C THR A 145 -7.65 -0.42 -12.02
N ASP A 146 -7.06 -1.32 -11.21
CA ASP A 146 -6.81 -1.05 -9.79
C ASP A 146 -5.79 0.09 -9.60
N ILE A 147 -4.88 0.28 -10.56
CA ILE A 147 -3.90 1.38 -10.55
C ILE A 147 -4.60 2.73 -10.68
N LYS A 148 -5.64 2.81 -11.51
CA LYS A 148 -6.41 4.04 -11.71
C LYS A 148 -7.12 4.49 -10.43
N PHE A 149 -7.65 3.57 -9.64
CA PHE A 149 -8.27 3.88 -8.34
C PHE A 149 -7.26 4.33 -7.27
N ASN A 150 -6.01 3.88 -7.36
CA ASN A 150 -4.95 4.28 -6.42
C ASN A 150 -4.29 5.62 -6.79
N ASN A 151 -4.52 6.13 -8.00
CA ASN A 151 -3.99 7.41 -8.50
C ASN A 151 -4.98 8.59 -8.28
N LEU A 152 -5.72 8.58 -7.18
CA LEU A 152 -6.62 9.70 -6.82
C LEU A 152 -5.86 10.98 -6.45
N ILE A 153 -4.60 10.88 -6.07
CA ILE A 153 -3.73 12.01 -5.78
C ILE A 153 -2.72 12.13 -6.91
N LYS A 154 -2.81 13.23 -7.64
CA LYS A 154 -1.85 13.59 -8.68
C LYS A 154 -1.01 14.76 -8.19
N PHE A 155 0.23 14.79 -8.60
CA PHE A 155 1.17 15.85 -8.27
C PHE A 155 1.65 16.50 -9.56
N GLY A 156 1.71 17.81 -9.57
CA GLY A 156 2.29 18.59 -10.64
C GLY A 156 3.23 19.65 -10.07
N LEU A 157 4.28 19.96 -10.80
CA LEU A 157 5.21 21.03 -10.51
C LEU A 157 5.07 22.05 -11.63
N GLY A 158 4.83 23.33 -11.28
CA GLY A 158 4.83 24.44 -12.20
C GLY A 158 5.92 25.44 -11.82
N PHE A 159 6.50 26.05 -12.83
CA PHE A 159 7.55 27.04 -12.66
C PHE A 159 7.44 28.09 -13.77
N ASP A 160 7.46 29.37 -13.38
CA ASP A 160 7.45 30.48 -14.34
C ASP A 160 8.37 31.61 -13.89
N VAL A 161 8.99 32.30 -14.84
CA VAL A 161 9.92 33.41 -14.59
C VAL A 161 9.60 34.56 -15.51
N HIS A 162 9.34 35.70 -14.91
CA HIS A 162 9.12 36.94 -15.65
C HIS A 162 10.17 37.98 -15.28
N ARG A 163 10.64 38.74 -16.29
CA ARG A 163 11.51 39.88 -16.07
C ARG A 163 10.69 41.01 -15.41
N LEU A 164 11.27 41.62 -14.38
CA LEU A 164 10.72 42.82 -13.75
C LEU A 164 11.25 44.07 -14.48
N VAL A 165 10.34 45.00 -14.79
CA VAL A 165 10.65 46.27 -15.47
C VAL A 165 9.95 47.44 -14.78
N PRO A 166 10.53 48.68 -14.84
CA PRO A 166 9.90 49.86 -14.28
C PRO A 166 8.58 50.21 -14.98
N ASN A 167 7.72 50.91 -14.27
CA ASN A 167 6.46 51.46 -14.78
C ASN A 167 5.45 50.39 -15.27
N LYS A 168 5.57 49.16 -14.86
CA LYS A 168 4.57 48.10 -15.05
C LYS A 168 3.88 47.76 -13.73
N LYS A 169 2.63 47.31 -13.83
CA LYS A 169 1.90 46.80 -12.66
C LYS A 169 2.39 45.42 -12.31
N LEU A 170 2.51 45.15 -11.02
CA LEU A 170 2.83 43.81 -10.50
C LEU A 170 1.56 43.10 -10.06
N TYR A 171 1.29 41.92 -10.65
CA TYR A 171 0.24 41.02 -10.22
C TYR A 171 0.86 39.70 -9.78
N LEU A 172 0.43 39.19 -8.63
CA LEU A 172 0.85 37.90 -8.09
C LEU A 172 -0.37 37.16 -7.57
N GLY A 173 -0.76 36.06 -8.25
CA GLY A 173 -1.96 35.28 -7.90
C GLY A 173 -3.26 36.05 -8.10
N GLY A 174 -3.32 36.95 -9.12
CA GLY A 174 -4.46 37.82 -9.39
C GLY A 174 -4.56 39.06 -8.49
N ILE A 175 -3.64 39.20 -7.51
CA ILE A 175 -3.63 40.36 -6.59
C ILE A 175 -2.64 41.41 -7.07
N LYS A 176 -3.08 42.65 -7.19
CA LYS A 176 -2.22 43.78 -7.51
C LYS A 176 -1.35 44.15 -6.31
N ILE A 177 -0.04 44.11 -6.50
CA ILE A 177 0.95 44.45 -5.48
C ILE A 177 1.42 45.88 -5.72
N PRO A 178 1.42 46.77 -4.71
CA PRO A 178 2.02 48.13 -4.81
C PRO A 178 3.54 47.98 -5.02
N SER A 179 4.04 48.33 -6.21
CA SER A 179 5.47 48.21 -6.55
C SER A 179 5.82 49.20 -7.67
N PRO A 180 7.03 49.81 -7.64
CA PRO A 180 7.52 50.64 -8.74
C PRO A 180 7.91 49.86 -9.98
N ILE A 181 8.00 48.53 -9.86
CA ILE A 181 8.35 47.61 -10.93
C ILE A 181 7.26 46.53 -11.07
N GLY A 182 7.05 46.03 -12.28
CA GLY A 182 6.12 44.92 -12.54
C GLY A 182 6.64 43.97 -13.59
N THR A 183 5.94 42.87 -13.79
CA THR A 183 6.31 41.81 -14.70
C THR A 183 6.15 42.24 -16.17
N LEU A 184 7.14 41.90 -17.00
CA LEU A 184 7.08 42.02 -18.46
C LEU A 184 6.42 40.76 -19.02
N GLY A 185 5.18 40.91 -19.53
CA GLY A 185 4.43 39.79 -20.14
C GLY A 185 3.46 40.35 -21.21
N HIS A 186 2.89 39.46 -22.02
CA HIS A 186 1.92 39.80 -23.07
C HIS A 186 0.50 39.99 -22.53
N SER A 187 0.22 39.57 -21.30
CA SER A 187 -1.04 39.78 -20.59
C SER A 187 -0.80 40.58 -19.29
N ASP A 188 -1.35 40.18 -18.19
CA ASP A 188 -1.05 40.69 -16.84
C ASP A 188 0.34 40.29 -16.32
N GLY A 189 0.96 39.28 -16.95
CA GLY A 189 2.29 38.78 -16.61
C GLY A 189 2.35 38.20 -15.21
N ASP A 190 1.30 37.55 -14.74
CA ASP A 190 1.20 36.96 -13.42
C ASP A 190 1.95 35.60 -13.36
N PRO A 191 3.18 35.53 -12.83
CA PRO A 191 3.96 34.30 -12.83
C PRO A 191 3.40 33.24 -11.89
N VAL A 192 2.64 33.63 -10.88
CA VAL A 192 2.03 32.68 -9.94
C VAL A 192 0.90 31.92 -10.62
N LEU A 193 0.03 32.59 -11.34
CA LEU A 193 -1.07 31.92 -12.07
C LEU A 193 -0.54 31.02 -13.19
N HIS A 194 0.52 31.44 -13.90
CA HIS A 194 1.16 30.59 -14.91
C HIS A 194 1.79 29.34 -14.28
N ALA A 195 2.55 29.48 -13.20
CA ALA A 195 3.14 28.35 -12.51
C ALA A 195 2.08 27.38 -11.94
N VAL A 196 0.96 27.90 -11.41
CA VAL A 196 -0.17 27.05 -10.96
C VAL A 196 -0.80 26.30 -12.14
N THR A 197 -0.98 26.98 -13.27
CA THR A 197 -1.51 26.35 -14.49
C THR A 197 -0.62 25.20 -14.96
N ASP A 198 0.68 25.41 -15.03
CA ASP A 198 1.66 24.38 -15.40
C ASP A 198 1.65 23.20 -14.40
N ALA A 199 1.56 23.50 -13.10
CA ALA A 199 1.43 22.45 -12.09
C ALA A 199 0.16 21.61 -12.28
N ILE A 200 -0.98 22.23 -12.56
CA ILE A 200 -2.25 21.53 -12.83
C ILE A 200 -2.12 20.67 -14.09
N LEU A 201 -1.59 21.22 -15.17
CA LEU A 201 -1.40 20.48 -16.43
C LEU A 201 -0.45 19.29 -16.22
N GLY A 202 0.65 19.50 -15.51
CA GLY A 202 1.59 18.43 -15.16
C GLY A 202 0.97 17.34 -14.28
N ALA A 203 0.03 17.69 -13.40
CA ALA A 203 -0.71 16.71 -12.61
C ALA A 203 -1.77 15.94 -13.43
N CYS A 204 -2.23 16.48 -14.55
CA CYS A 204 -3.24 15.87 -15.41
C CYS A 204 -2.69 14.95 -16.50
N SER A 205 -1.37 14.99 -16.76
CA SER A 205 -0.68 14.22 -17.81
C SER A 205 -0.34 12.74 -17.45
#